data_0b662763c4bcf7115d6257789134cb2f
#
_entry.id   0b662763c4bcf7115d6257789134cb2f
#
_cell.length_a   1.000
_cell.length_b   1.000
_cell.length_c   1.000
_cell.angle_alpha   90.00
_cell.angle_beta   90.00
_cell.angle_gamma   90.00
#
_symmetry.space_group_name_H-M   'P 1'
#
loop_
_entity.id
_entity.type
_entity.pdbx_description
1 polymer ?
#
loop_
_entity_poly.entity_id
_entity_poly.type
_entity_poly.pdbx_seq_one_letter_code
_entity_poly.pdbx_strand_id
1 'polypeptide(L)'
;MPTTMTYADLALHSEREAKGDYQKVAILEEPYKLSLAKAAIPEPSDTEIRVKVIYVGICGSDLEAFKGTRNPEFITLPARLGHEVAGIIDKVGSNVLGLKVGMKVACRYVWGAYAQYIVCKPFNVQVMPDSFPLKSISLIEILPGVIHAAELSAIDSGKRVLIIGQGVSGLMLTQVVSLYSPSALVVTDHKKRNLELAKSYGATQTIQIPVDKIDNAPYVLQAHPEGYDVVIPCLLEGDCVVDAISCCRIGGKVVMYGGIGK
;
A
#
# COMPACT_ATOMS: atom_id res chain seq x y z
N MET A 1 11.31 21.53 7.09
CA MET A 1 11.02 20.21 6.51
C MET A 1 11.37 19.18 7.57
N PRO A 2 10.49 18.26 7.97
CA PRO A 2 10.88 17.23 8.92
C PRO A 2 11.91 16.34 8.24
N THR A 3 13.01 16.10 8.91
CA THR A 3 14.08 15.19 8.51
C THR A 3 13.46 13.83 8.24
N THR A 4 13.53 13.37 7.03
CA THR A 4 13.11 12.02 6.62
C THR A 4 13.95 11.04 7.42
N MET A 5 13.35 10.35 8.41
CA MET A 5 13.99 9.21 9.05
C MET A 5 14.26 8.17 7.96
N THR A 6 15.52 7.90 7.72
CA THR A 6 15.92 6.85 6.78
C THR A 6 15.62 5.47 7.37
N TYR A 7 15.44 4.46 6.55
CA TYR A 7 15.32 3.06 7.01
C TYR A 7 16.53 2.64 7.88
N ALA A 8 17.71 3.23 7.65
CA ALA A 8 18.91 3.02 8.45
C ALA A 8 18.73 3.47 9.89
N ASP A 9 18.04 4.58 10.15
CA ASP A 9 17.80 5.08 11.51
C ASP A 9 16.92 4.12 12.32
N LEU A 10 16.04 3.36 11.65
CA LEU A 10 15.20 2.36 12.29
C LEU A 10 15.92 1.02 12.52
N ALA A 11 16.90 0.68 11.68
CA ALA A 11 17.71 -0.52 11.83
C ALA A 11 18.73 -0.40 12.97
N LEU A 12 19.35 0.78 13.14
CA LEU A 12 20.39 1.03 14.14
C LEU A 12 19.90 1.08 15.59
N HIS A 13 18.59 1.20 15.83
CA HIS A 13 18.04 1.07 17.18
C HIS A 13 18.00 -0.36 17.73
N SER A 14 18.34 -1.37 16.91
CA SER A 14 18.36 -2.77 17.34
C SER A 14 19.62 -3.20 18.10
N GLU A 15 20.70 -2.41 18.08
CA GLU A 15 22.01 -2.82 18.61
C GLU A 15 22.35 -2.29 20.02
N ARG A 16 21.48 -1.48 20.64
CA ARG A 16 21.68 -1.17 22.05
C ARG A 16 21.30 -2.39 22.87
N GLU A 17 22.28 -3.02 23.55
CA GLU A 17 22.06 -4.04 24.57
C GLU A 17 20.96 -3.57 25.52
N ALA A 18 19.73 -3.96 25.23
CA ALA A 18 18.61 -3.60 26.06
C ALA A 18 18.59 -4.50 27.27
N LYS A 19 18.82 -3.94 28.42
CA LYS A 19 18.35 -4.52 29.69
C LYS A 19 16.84 -4.36 29.70
N GLY A 20 16.10 -5.36 29.22
CA GLY A 20 14.66 -5.29 29.18
C GLY A 20 14.01 -6.43 28.37
N ASP A 21 12.73 -6.38 28.21
CA ASP A 21 11.95 -7.33 27.41
C ASP A 21 12.30 -7.25 25.93
N TYR A 22 12.34 -8.38 25.28
CA TYR A 22 12.67 -8.52 23.86
C TYR A 22 11.44 -8.84 23.04
N GLN A 23 11.43 -8.37 21.81
CA GLN A 23 10.49 -8.70 20.76
C GLN A 23 11.16 -9.47 19.63
N LYS A 24 10.34 -10.18 18.81
CA LYS A 24 10.77 -10.76 17.55
C LYS A 24 10.59 -9.71 16.45
N VAL A 25 11.59 -9.60 15.59
CA VAL A 25 11.58 -8.74 14.40
C VAL A 25 12.07 -9.52 13.19
N ALA A 26 11.59 -9.17 12.00
CA ALA A 26 12.13 -9.68 10.75
C ALA A 26 13.04 -8.62 10.12
N ILE A 27 14.25 -9.04 9.74
CA ILE A 27 15.27 -8.18 9.14
C ILE A 27 15.59 -8.72 7.75
N LEU A 28 15.48 -7.86 6.74
CA LEU A 28 16.03 -8.12 5.42
C LEU A 28 17.51 -7.74 5.45
N GLU A 29 18.38 -8.73 5.44
CA GLU A 29 19.84 -8.54 5.54
C GLU A 29 20.44 -8.16 4.18
N GLU A 30 20.03 -8.87 3.16
CA GLU A 30 20.37 -8.67 1.75
C GLU A 30 19.21 -9.20 0.86
N PRO A 31 19.17 -8.90 -0.43
CA PRO A 31 18.13 -9.43 -1.30
C PRO A 31 17.92 -10.94 -1.14
N TYR A 32 16.67 -11.35 -1.05
CA TYR A 32 16.21 -12.72 -0.82
C TYR A 32 16.60 -13.35 0.54
N LYS A 33 17.21 -12.58 1.46
CA LYS A 33 17.64 -13.10 2.77
C LYS A 33 16.95 -12.38 3.92
N LEU A 34 15.83 -12.94 4.35
CA LEU A 34 15.07 -12.48 5.52
C LEU A 34 15.39 -13.37 6.73
N SER A 35 15.74 -12.76 7.85
CA SER A 35 16.02 -13.44 9.10
C SER A 35 15.09 -12.99 10.23
N LEU A 36 14.94 -13.84 11.25
CA LEU A 36 14.27 -13.47 12.50
C LEU A 36 15.34 -13.15 13.55
N ALA A 37 15.22 -11.98 14.15
CA ALA A 37 16.10 -11.51 15.21
C ALA A 37 15.31 -11.14 16.48
N LYS A 38 16.04 -10.98 17.58
CA LYS A 38 15.54 -10.38 18.80
C LYS A 38 15.97 -8.91 18.84
N ALA A 39 15.04 -8.03 19.14
CA ALA A 39 15.29 -6.62 19.37
C ALA A 39 14.65 -6.19 20.69
N ALA A 40 15.12 -5.11 21.29
CA ALA A 40 14.45 -4.53 22.45
C ALA A 40 13.02 -4.12 22.09
N ILE A 41 12.09 -4.24 23.03
CA ILE A 41 10.79 -3.60 22.89
C ILE A 41 11.03 -2.08 23.01
N PRO A 42 10.65 -1.28 21.99
CA PRO A 42 10.93 0.15 22.01
C PRO A 42 10.07 0.88 23.05
N GLU A 43 10.65 1.85 23.76
CA GLU A 43 9.92 2.71 24.68
C GLU A 43 9.56 4.03 24.02
N PRO A 44 8.27 4.44 24.07
CA PRO A 44 7.87 5.73 23.54
C PRO A 44 8.38 6.87 24.42
N SER A 45 8.78 7.96 23.81
CA SER A 45 9.01 9.24 24.51
C SER A 45 7.70 9.85 25.00
N ASP A 46 7.79 10.96 25.73
CA ASP A 46 6.59 11.67 26.24
C ASP A 46 5.63 12.13 25.14
N THR A 47 6.07 12.23 23.89
CA THR A 47 5.26 12.67 22.74
C THR A 47 4.94 11.57 21.74
N GLU A 48 5.19 10.31 22.09
CA GLU A 48 5.02 9.14 21.22
C GLU A 48 4.06 8.13 21.81
N ILE A 49 3.65 7.19 20.98
CA ILE A 49 2.87 6.02 21.38
C ILE A 49 3.60 4.76 20.99
N ARG A 50 3.41 3.71 21.76
CA ARG A 50 3.77 2.35 21.35
C ARG A 50 2.53 1.61 20.89
N VAL A 51 2.65 0.98 19.73
CA VAL A 51 1.59 0.17 19.15
C VAL A 51 2.03 -1.29 19.14
N LYS A 52 1.21 -2.16 19.73
CA LYS A 52 1.31 -3.60 19.56
C LYS A 52 0.78 -3.96 18.18
N VAL A 53 1.64 -4.46 17.32
CA VAL A 53 1.28 -4.89 15.96
C VAL A 53 0.51 -6.19 16.02
N ILE A 54 -0.69 -6.22 15.45
CA ILE A 54 -1.55 -7.41 15.40
C ILE A 54 -1.52 -8.00 13.99
N TYR A 55 -1.64 -7.16 12.97
CA TYR A 55 -1.47 -7.52 11.57
C TYR A 55 -0.63 -6.46 10.87
N VAL A 56 0.14 -6.90 9.90
CA VAL A 56 0.87 -6.04 8.98
C VAL A 56 0.70 -6.58 7.57
N GLY A 57 0.33 -5.72 6.63
CA GLY A 57 0.23 -6.06 5.21
C GLY A 57 1.62 -6.22 4.59
N ILE A 58 1.66 -6.94 3.48
CA ILE A 58 2.85 -7.05 2.63
C ILE A 58 2.57 -6.23 1.37
N CYS A 59 3.23 -5.09 1.26
CA CYS A 59 3.12 -4.19 0.11
C CYS A 59 3.99 -4.67 -1.06
N GLY A 60 3.67 -4.23 -2.27
CA GLY A 60 4.53 -4.41 -3.43
C GLY A 60 5.94 -3.86 -3.21
N SER A 61 6.06 -2.74 -2.50
CA SER A 61 7.34 -2.13 -2.12
C SER A 61 8.20 -2.99 -1.20
N ASP A 62 7.60 -3.81 -0.34
CA ASP A 62 8.33 -4.78 0.48
C ASP A 62 8.89 -5.91 -0.39
N LEU A 63 8.13 -6.34 -1.42
CA LEU A 63 8.59 -7.33 -2.38
C LEU A 63 9.71 -6.81 -3.27
N GLU A 64 9.65 -5.54 -3.70
CA GLU A 64 10.75 -4.89 -4.43
C GLU A 64 12.02 -4.84 -3.57
N ALA A 65 11.89 -4.44 -2.30
CA ALA A 65 13.00 -4.44 -1.37
C ALA A 65 13.59 -5.85 -1.19
N PHE A 66 12.73 -6.85 -0.99
CA PHE A 66 13.15 -8.25 -0.86
C PHE A 66 13.87 -8.76 -2.10
N LYS A 67 13.43 -8.38 -3.30
CA LYS A 67 14.09 -8.72 -4.56
C LYS A 67 15.35 -7.89 -4.85
N GLY A 68 15.60 -6.82 -4.11
CA GLY A 68 16.70 -5.89 -4.37
C GLY A 68 16.46 -4.96 -5.57
N THR A 69 15.22 -4.82 -6.02
CA THR A 69 14.84 -3.96 -7.16
C THR A 69 14.36 -2.58 -6.73
N ARG A 70 14.15 -2.35 -5.42
CA ARG A 70 13.75 -1.04 -4.91
C ARG A 70 14.93 -0.06 -4.97
N ASN A 71 14.65 1.18 -5.34
CA ASN A 71 15.67 2.23 -5.39
C ASN A 71 16.35 2.38 -4.01
N PRO A 72 17.71 2.33 -3.94
CA PRO A 72 18.48 2.50 -2.69
C PRO A 72 18.20 3.80 -1.94
N GLU A 73 17.70 4.84 -2.60
CA GLU A 73 17.28 6.08 -1.93
C GLU A 73 16.13 5.87 -0.95
N PHE A 74 15.31 4.82 -1.15
CA PHE A 74 14.18 4.52 -0.29
C PHE A 74 14.48 3.46 0.76
N ILE A 75 15.52 2.64 0.58
CA ILE A 75 15.89 1.59 1.52
C ILE A 75 17.38 1.30 1.47
N THR A 76 17.99 1.23 2.63
CA THR A 76 19.38 0.75 2.80
C THR A 76 19.35 -0.54 3.63
N LEU A 77 19.98 -1.60 3.14
CA LEU A 77 20.07 -2.88 3.85
C LEU A 77 21.29 -2.90 4.80
N PRO A 78 21.18 -3.60 5.95
CA PRO A 78 20.05 -4.36 6.45
C PRO A 78 18.89 -3.46 6.92
N ALA A 79 17.63 -3.91 6.76
CA ALA A 79 16.47 -3.12 7.13
C ALA A 79 15.31 -3.98 7.66
N ARG A 80 14.45 -3.37 8.50
CA ARG A 80 13.15 -3.91 8.83
C ARG A 80 12.12 -3.36 7.87
N LEU A 81 11.34 -4.23 7.26
CA LEU A 81 10.26 -3.90 6.35
C LEU A 81 8.91 -3.79 7.08
N GLY A 82 7.84 -3.57 6.30
CA GLY A 82 6.46 -3.50 6.77
C GLY A 82 6.04 -2.09 7.18
N HIS A 83 4.88 -1.66 6.69
CA HIS A 83 4.33 -0.33 6.94
C HIS A 83 2.79 -0.28 6.94
N GLU A 84 2.11 -1.32 6.47
CA GLU A 84 0.64 -1.42 6.45
C GLU A 84 0.14 -2.05 7.77
N VAL A 85 0.07 -1.25 8.84
CA VAL A 85 -0.09 -1.75 10.21
C VAL A 85 -1.52 -1.64 10.70
N ALA A 86 -2.01 -2.75 11.26
CA ALA A 86 -3.16 -2.81 12.15
C ALA A 86 -2.69 -3.18 13.56
N GLY A 87 -2.96 -2.33 14.53
CA GLY A 87 -2.48 -2.54 15.89
C GLY A 87 -3.41 -2.04 16.97
N ILE A 88 -2.95 -2.21 18.20
CA ILE A 88 -3.59 -1.71 19.40
C ILE A 88 -2.58 -0.85 20.14
N ILE A 89 -2.98 0.33 20.58
CA ILE A 89 -2.14 1.19 21.41
C ILE A 89 -1.81 0.46 22.71
N ASP A 90 -0.53 0.25 22.96
CA ASP A 90 -0.02 -0.49 24.12
C ASP A 90 0.55 0.47 25.21
N LYS A 91 1.14 1.59 24.81
CA LYS A 91 1.67 2.63 25.70
C LYS A 91 1.50 4.01 25.09
N VAL A 92 1.28 5.00 25.95
CA VAL A 92 1.05 6.40 25.55
C VAL A 92 1.99 7.29 26.33
N GLY A 93 2.72 8.17 25.64
CA GLY A 93 3.58 9.17 26.26
C GLY A 93 2.79 10.21 27.04
N SER A 94 3.40 10.79 28.08
CA SER A 94 2.76 11.69 29.06
C SER A 94 2.14 12.95 28.44
N ASN A 95 2.69 13.41 27.30
CA ASN A 95 2.25 14.62 26.59
C ASN A 95 1.35 14.33 25.39
N VAL A 96 0.94 13.08 25.18
CA VAL A 96 0.04 12.70 24.08
C VAL A 96 -1.40 12.89 24.53
N LEU A 97 -2.16 13.65 23.75
CA LEU A 97 -3.57 13.93 24.01
C LEU A 97 -4.49 13.14 23.08
N GLY A 98 -5.67 12.77 23.56
CA GLY A 98 -6.74 12.16 22.77
C GLY A 98 -6.56 10.66 22.44
N LEU A 99 -5.40 10.08 22.68
CA LEU A 99 -5.12 8.66 22.48
C LEU A 99 -5.06 7.92 23.82
N LYS A 100 -5.52 6.66 23.84
CA LYS A 100 -5.55 5.81 25.05
C LYS A 100 -5.09 4.40 24.73
N VAL A 101 -4.49 3.75 25.73
CA VAL A 101 -4.18 2.31 25.68
C VAL A 101 -5.46 1.52 25.39
N GLY A 102 -5.36 0.51 24.55
CA GLY A 102 -6.46 -0.34 24.10
C GLY A 102 -7.15 0.12 22.80
N MET A 103 -6.92 1.36 22.34
CA MET A 103 -7.51 1.82 21.07
C MET A 103 -6.95 1.03 19.90
N LYS A 104 -7.84 0.59 18.98
CA LYS A 104 -7.48 0.00 17.69
C LYS A 104 -7.03 1.11 16.74
N VAL A 105 -5.93 0.90 16.05
CA VAL A 105 -5.34 1.90 15.14
C VAL A 105 -4.85 1.29 13.84
N ALA A 106 -5.03 2.04 12.76
CA ALA A 106 -4.24 1.91 11.54
C ALA A 106 -3.03 2.85 11.65
N CYS A 107 -1.85 2.38 11.26
CA CYS A 107 -0.68 3.26 11.23
C CYS A 107 -0.30 3.57 9.78
N ARG A 108 0.17 4.82 9.56
CA ARG A 108 0.63 5.31 8.27
C ARG A 108 1.96 6.05 8.44
N TYR A 109 2.81 5.99 7.42
CA TYR A 109 4.17 6.58 7.46
C TYR A 109 5.01 6.02 8.62
N VAL A 110 4.84 4.74 8.92
CA VAL A 110 5.67 3.99 9.86
C VAL A 110 6.40 2.91 9.08
N TRP A 111 7.63 2.59 9.51
CA TRP A 111 8.45 1.59 8.85
C TRP A 111 9.00 0.63 9.90
N GLY A 112 9.41 -0.55 9.44
CA GLY A 112 9.97 -1.55 10.34
C GLY A 112 8.93 -2.32 11.15
N ALA A 113 7.71 -2.38 10.66
CA ALA A 113 6.59 -2.98 11.37
C ALA A 113 6.51 -4.51 11.29
N TYR A 114 7.44 -5.19 10.59
CA TYR A 114 7.61 -6.63 10.79
C TYR A 114 8.27 -6.90 12.13
N ALA A 115 7.56 -6.50 13.19
CA ALA A 115 7.91 -6.51 14.59
C ALA A 115 6.66 -6.72 15.45
N GLN A 116 6.81 -7.06 16.72
CA GLN A 116 5.66 -7.17 17.62
C GLN A 116 5.19 -5.82 18.17
N TYR A 117 6.09 -4.85 18.27
CA TYR A 117 5.83 -3.48 18.75
C TYR A 117 6.59 -2.47 17.91
N ILE A 118 5.94 -1.35 17.67
CA ILE A 118 6.54 -0.16 17.04
C ILE A 118 6.23 1.08 17.89
N VAL A 119 7.06 2.09 17.76
CA VAL A 119 6.82 3.43 18.33
C VAL A 119 6.60 4.40 17.17
N CYS A 120 5.62 5.28 17.33
CA CYS A 120 5.30 6.30 16.35
C CYS A 120 4.70 7.55 16.98
N LYS A 121 4.55 8.60 16.19
CA LYS A 121 3.91 9.85 16.62
C LYS A 121 2.37 9.73 16.53
N PRO A 122 1.60 10.52 17.30
CA PRO A 122 0.14 10.53 17.24
C PRO A 122 -0.43 10.78 15.83
N PHE A 123 0.23 11.59 15.00
CA PHE A 123 -0.22 11.86 13.62
C PHE A 123 -0.07 10.65 12.67
N ASN A 124 0.72 9.66 13.07
CA ASN A 124 0.89 8.43 12.27
C ASN A 124 -0.29 7.46 12.42
N VAL A 125 -1.21 7.70 13.36
CA VAL A 125 -2.29 6.75 13.64
C VAL A 125 -3.66 7.33 13.36
N GLN A 126 -4.50 6.47 12.79
CA GLN A 126 -5.94 6.68 12.69
C GLN A 126 -6.62 5.73 13.67
N VAL A 127 -7.35 6.29 14.63
CA VAL A 127 -8.19 5.48 15.56
C VAL A 127 -9.34 4.88 14.76
N MET A 128 -9.55 3.59 14.95
CA MET A 128 -10.59 2.82 14.28
C MET A 128 -11.74 2.51 15.23
N PRO A 129 -13.00 2.46 14.74
CA PRO A 129 -14.13 2.01 15.54
C PRO A 129 -13.91 0.59 16.09
N ASP A 130 -14.40 0.31 17.28
CA ASP A 130 -14.28 -1.01 17.91
C ASP A 130 -14.92 -2.13 17.09
N SER A 131 -15.99 -1.81 16.36
CA SER A 131 -16.66 -2.74 15.44
C SER A 131 -15.86 -3.06 14.17
N PHE A 132 -14.82 -2.27 13.85
CA PHE A 132 -14.05 -2.49 12.62
C PHE A 132 -13.14 -3.73 12.79
N PRO A 133 -13.16 -4.68 11.82
CA PRO A 133 -12.35 -5.89 11.92
C PRO A 133 -10.85 -5.58 11.89
N LEU A 134 -10.10 -6.00 12.90
CA LEU A 134 -8.65 -5.76 13.03
C LEU A 134 -7.87 -6.14 11.77
N LYS A 135 -8.20 -7.28 11.17
CA LYS A 135 -7.52 -7.75 9.95
C LYS A 135 -7.66 -6.78 8.78
N SER A 136 -8.78 -6.06 8.68
CA SER A 136 -9.04 -5.11 7.60
C SER A 136 -8.38 -3.74 7.84
N ILE A 137 -7.95 -3.45 9.07
CA ILE A 137 -7.34 -2.16 9.44
C ILE A 137 -6.02 -1.93 8.68
N SER A 138 -5.25 -2.98 8.38
CA SER A 138 -3.99 -2.84 7.61
C SER A 138 -4.19 -2.24 6.21
N LEU A 139 -5.38 -2.40 5.62
CA LEU A 139 -5.73 -1.81 4.32
C LEU A 139 -5.99 -0.29 4.39
N ILE A 140 -6.16 0.27 5.58
CA ILE A 140 -6.42 1.71 5.75
C ILE A 140 -5.18 2.55 5.40
N GLU A 141 -3.98 1.98 5.49
CA GLU A 141 -2.74 2.65 5.10
C GLU A 141 -2.76 3.06 3.61
N ILE A 142 -3.25 2.19 2.74
CA ILE A 142 -3.32 2.40 1.28
C ILE A 142 -4.46 3.35 0.89
N LEU A 143 -5.56 3.35 1.65
CA LEU A 143 -6.83 3.99 1.27
C LEU A 143 -6.70 5.48 0.89
N PRO A 144 -5.94 6.33 1.60
CA PRO A 144 -5.78 7.74 1.21
C PRO A 144 -5.15 7.92 -0.17
N GLY A 145 -4.19 7.06 -0.54
CA GLY A 145 -3.58 7.07 -1.87
C GLY A 145 -4.60 6.68 -2.97
N VAL A 146 -5.42 5.68 -2.68
CA VAL A 146 -6.52 5.24 -3.58
C VAL A 146 -7.54 6.36 -3.79
N ILE A 147 -7.99 7.02 -2.72
CA ILE A 147 -8.94 8.14 -2.80
C ILE A 147 -8.31 9.28 -3.60
N HIS A 148 -7.07 9.64 -3.31
CA HIS A 148 -6.37 10.71 -4.03
C HIS A 148 -6.24 10.42 -5.53
N ALA A 149 -5.94 9.20 -5.93
CA ALA A 149 -5.90 8.80 -7.33
C ALA A 149 -7.28 8.91 -8.00
N ALA A 150 -8.34 8.51 -7.31
CA ALA A 150 -9.71 8.66 -7.82
C ALA A 150 -10.10 10.13 -7.98
N GLU A 151 -9.76 11.00 -7.03
CA GLU A 151 -9.99 12.46 -7.11
C GLU A 151 -9.21 13.11 -8.27
N LEU A 152 -7.92 12.79 -8.43
CA LEU A 152 -7.10 13.26 -9.54
C LEU A 152 -7.64 12.80 -10.89
N SER A 153 -8.32 11.67 -10.93
CA SER A 153 -8.92 11.12 -12.14
C SER A 153 -10.08 11.97 -12.66
N ALA A 154 -10.73 12.76 -11.81
CA ALA A 154 -11.90 13.57 -12.14
C ALA A 154 -12.98 12.75 -12.88
N ILE A 155 -13.31 11.58 -12.30
CA ILE A 155 -14.29 10.66 -12.87
C ILE A 155 -15.70 11.21 -12.63
N ASP A 156 -16.53 11.14 -13.66
CA ASP A 156 -17.96 11.41 -13.60
C ASP A 156 -18.76 10.29 -14.29
N SER A 157 -20.07 10.35 -14.24
CA SER A 157 -20.99 9.31 -14.74
C SER A 157 -20.89 9.05 -16.26
N GLY A 158 -20.27 9.93 -17.03
CA GLY A 158 -20.09 9.77 -18.47
C GLY A 158 -18.79 9.09 -18.86
N LYS A 159 -17.84 8.93 -17.93
CA LYS A 159 -16.49 8.45 -18.22
C LYS A 159 -16.41 6.93 -18.33
N ARG A 160 -15.59 6.49 -19.27
CA ARG A 160 -15.11 5.10 -19.34
C ARG A 160 -13.75 5.04 -18.64
N VAL A 161 -13.65 4.20 -17.62
CA VAL A 161 -12.46 4.06 -16.78
C VAL A 161 -11.86 2.68 -16.98
N LEU A 162 -10.55 2.63 -17.18
CA LEU A 162 -9.75 1.40 -17.18
C LEU A 162 -8.82 1.39 -15.98
N ILE A 163 -8.85 0.33 -15.19
CA ILE A 163 -7.87 0.05 -14.13
C ILE A 163 -7.05 -1.16 -14.53
N ILE A 164 -5.75 -0.98 -14.70
CA ILE A 164 -4.81 -2.03 -15.11
C ILE A 164 -4.19 -2.66 -13.86
N GLY A 165 -4.42 -3.95 -13.65
CA GLY A 165 -3.96 -4.70 -12.48
C GLY A 165 -4.95 -4.63 -11.31
N GLN A 166 -5.34 -5.81 -10.82
CA GLN A 166 -6.28 -6.00 -9.71
C GLN A 166 -5.60 -6.67 -8.50
N GLY A 167 -4.42 -6.18 -8.14
CA GLY A 167 -3.83 -6.41 -6.83
C GLY A 167 -4.61 -5.66 -5.74
N VAL A 168 -4.04 -5.53 -4.55
CA VAL A 168 -4.71 -4.82 -3.42
C VAL A 168 -5.12 -3.41 -3.81
N SER A 169 -4.21 -2.64 -4.41
CA SER A 169 -4.48 -1.25 -4.85
C SER A 169 -5.56 -1.18 -5.91
N GLY A 170 -5.48 -2.02 -6.95
CA GLY A 170 -6.47 -2.03 -8.04
C GLY A 170 -7.86 -2.43 -7.56
N LEU A 171 -7.97 -3.43 -6.67
CA LEU A 171 -9.25 -3.84 -6.08
C LEU A 171 -9.85 -2.74 -5.19
N MET A 172 -9.03 -1.99 -4.46
CA MET A 172 -9.50 -0.85 -3.68
C MET A 172 -9.91 0.32 -4.58
N LEU A 173 -9.12 0.61 -5.63
CA LEU A 173 -9.50 1.61 -6.64
C LEU A 173 -10.80 1.25 -7.33
N THR A 174 -11.00 -0.01 -7.69
CA THR A 174 -12.25 -0.49 -8.30
C THR A 174 -13.45 -0.18 -7.40
N GLN A 175 -13.34 -0.44 -6.09
CA GLN A 175 -14.41 -0.11 -5.13
C GLN A 175 -14.66 1.41 -5.05
N VAL A 176 -13.61 2.21 -4.90
CA VAL A 176 -13.76 3.67 -4.79
C VAL A 176 -14.27 4.26 -6.09
N VAL A 177 -13.73 3.87 -7.24
CA VAL A 177 -14.16 4.36 -8.55
C VAL A 177 -15.59 3.98 -8.88
N SER A 178 -16.06 2.81 -8.46
CA SER A 178 -17.46 2.41 -8.66
C SER A 178 -18.47 3.37 -8.03
N LEU A 179 -18.09 4.06 -6.94
CA LEU A 179 -18.94 5.05 -6.27
C LEU A 179 -19.17 6.32 -7.10
N TYR A 180 -18.31 6.62 -8.06
CA TYR A 180 -18.46 7.75 -9.00
C TYR A 180 -19.39 7.41 -10.17
N SER A 181 -19.89 6.17 -10.24
CA SER A 181 -20.83 5.70 -11.28
C SER A 181 -20.36 6.00 -12.72
N PRO A 182 -19.14 5.59 -13.11
CA PRO A 182 -18.66 5.76 -14.48
C PRO A 182 -19.58 5.00 -15.45
N SER A 183 -19.61 5.41 -16.73
CA SER A 183 -20.40 4.72 -17.76
C SER A 183 -19.87 3.29 -18.06
N ALA A 184 -18.57 3.09 -17.88
CA ALA A 184 -17.93 1.78 -17.87
C ALA A 184 -16.74 1.77 -16.91
N LEU A 185 -16.66 0.74 -16.08
CA LEU A 185 -15.50 0.45 -15.24
C LEU A 185 -14.92 -0.89 -15.69
N VAL A 186 -13.89 -0.79 -16.52
CA VAL A 186 -13.19 -1.95 -17.09
C VAL A 186 -11.92 -2.22 -16.30
N VAL A 187 -11.65 -3.46 -15.98
CA VAL A 187 -10.48 -3.85 -15.21
C VAL A 187 -9.74 -5.01 -15.84
N THR A 188 -8.43 -5.03 -15.70
CA THR A 188 -7.58 -6.12 -16.21
C THR A 188 -6.74 -6.75 -15.12
N ASP A 189 -6.46 -8.04 -15.22
CA ASP A 189 -5.50 -8.78 -14.39
C ASP A 189 -5.17 -10.11 -15.07
N HIS A 190 -4.05 -10.72 -14.71
CA HIS A 190 -3.71 -12.08 -15.12
C HIS A 190 -4.49 -13.15 -14.35
N LYS A 191 -4.85 -12.85 -13.08
CA LYS A 191 -5.46 -13.78 -12.14
C LYS A 191 -6.99 -13.69 -12.21
N LYS A 192 -7.63 -14.75 -12.66
CA LYS A 192 -9.09 -14.87 -12.71
C LYS A 192 -9.76 -14.54 -11.36
N ARG A 193 -9.20 -15.04 -10.24
CA ARG A 193 -9.70 -14.75 -8.89
C ARG A 193 -9.80 -13.25 -8.61
N ASN A 194 -8.79 -12.47 -9.01
CA ASN A 194 -8.79 -11.03 -8.81
C ASN A 194 -9.90 -10.35 -9.62
N LEU A 195 -10.12 -10.81 -10.85
CA LEU A 195 -11.19 -10.32 -11.71
C LEU A 195 -12.58 -10.63 -11.16
N GLU A 196 -12.78 -11.82 -10.60
CA GLU A 196 -14.03 -12.21 -9.93
C GLU A 196 -14.31 -11.30 -8.71
N LEU A 197 -13.29 -10.98 -7.90
CA LEU A 197 -13.41 -10.01 -6.82
C LEU A 197 -13.72 -8.61 -7.34
N ALA A 198 -13.01 -8.15 -8.36
CA ALA A 198 -13.24 -6.84 -8.96
C ALA A 198 -14.67 -6.69 -9.49
N LYS A 199 -15.22 -7.74 -10.09
CA LYS A 199 -16.62 -7.78 -10.53
C LYS A 199 -17.57 -7.60 -9.34
N SER A 200 -17.31 -8.28 -8.22
CA SER A 200 -18.13 -8.13 -7.00
C SER A 200 -18.01 -6.75 -6.36
N TYR A 201 -16.95 -6.00 -6.68
CA TYR A 201 -16.66 -4.65 -6.19
C TYR A 201 -17.09 -3.55 -7.14
N GLY A 202 -17.82 -3.88 -8.21
CA GLY A 202 -18.45 -2.88 -9.08
C GLY A 202 -17.81 -2.72 -10.46
N ALA A 203 -16.80 -3.53 -10.83
CA ALA A 203 -16.33 -3.54 -12.21
C ALA A 203 -17.45 -3.98 -13.15
N THR A 204 -17.72 -3.18 -14.20
CA THR A 204 -18.75 -3.50 -15.21
C THR A 204 -18.25 -4.53 -16.21
N GLN A 205 -16.94 -4.55 -16.46
CA GLN A 205 -16.30 -5.51 -17.36
C GLN A 205 -14.93 -5.92 -16.79
N THR A 206 -14.61 -7.19 -16.93
CA THR A 206 -13.32 -7.76 -16.54
C THR A 206 -12.67 -8.43 -17.74
N ILE A 207 -11.39 -8.15 -17.96
CA ILE A 207 -10.63 -8.72 -19.10
C ILE A 207 -9.39 -9.40 -18.52
N GLN A 208 -9.29 -10.71 -18.77
CA GLN A 208 -8.11 -11.47 -18.37
C GLN A 208 -7.00 -11.32 -19.41
N ILE A 209 -5.84 -10.82 -18.96
CA ILE A 209 -4.65 -10.74 -19.79
C ILE A 209 -3.84 -12.03 -19.61
N PRO A 210 -3.37 -12.69 -20.68
CA PRO A 210 -2.48 -13.84 -20.56
C PRO A 210 -1.22 -13.52 -19.76
N VAL A 211 -0.72 -14.50 -18.99
CA VAL A 211 0.43 -14.29 -18.07
C VAL A 211 1.72 -13.96 -18.81
N ASP A 212 1.85 -14.40 -20.07
CA ASP A 212 2.99 -14.13 -20.92
C ASP A 212 2.90 -12.77 -21.66
N LYS A 213 1.84 -11.99 -21.43
CA LYS A 213 1.61 -10.67 -22.04
C LYS A 213 1.66 -9.58 -20.98
N ILE A 214 2.27 -8.48 -21.35
CA ILE A 214 2.38 -7.27 -20.51
C ILE A 214 1.39 -6.21 -21.01
N ASP A 215 1.23 -6.12 -22.35
CA ASP A 215 0.41 -5.09 -22.98
C ASP A 215 -1.10 -5.38 -22.81
N ASN A 216 -1.82 -4.41 -22.31
CA ASN A 216 -3.28 -4.46 -22.14
C ASN A 216 -4.03 -3.96 -23.37
N ALA A 217 -3.46 -2.99 -24.11
CA ALA A 217 -4.11 -2.34 -25.23
C ALA A 217 -4.73 -3.30 -26.27
N PRO A 218 -4.05 -4.38 -26.74
CA PRO A 218 -4.63 -5.30 -27.72
C PRO A 218 -5.93 -5.98 -27.26
N TYR A 219 -6.14 -6.09 -25.96
CA TYR A 219 -7.29 -6.76 -25.35
C TYR A 219 -8.41 -5.78 -25.03
N VAL A 220 -8.06 -4.63 -24.41
CA VAL A 220 -9.07 -3.67 -23.95
C VAL A 220 -9.65 -2.83 -25.09
N LEU A 221 -8.88 -2.57 -26.15
CA LEU A 221 -9.33 -1.81 -27.31
C LEU A 221 -10.22 -2.64 -28.25
N GLN A 222 -10.32 -3.94 -28.09
CA GLN A 222 -11.35 -4.75 -28.78
C GLN A 222 -12.77 -4.39 -28.31
N ALA A 223 -12.93 -4.10 -27.02
CA ALA A 223 -14.21 -3.71 -26.45
C ALA A 223 -14.51 -2.22 -26.62
N HIS A 224 -13.48 -1.39 -26.57
CA HIS A 224 -13.56 0.08 -26.68
C HIS A 224 -12.48 0.61 -27.62
N PRO A 225 -12.67 0.53 -28.95
CA PRO A 225 -11.65 0.90 -29.94
C PRO A 225 -11.18 2.35 -29.85
N GLU A 226 -12.05 3.25 -29.39
CA GLU A 226 -11.75 4.67 -29.18
C GLU A 226 -10.92 4.95 -27.91
N GLY A 227 -10.69 3.93 -27.09
CA GLY A 227 -9.97 4.05 -25.83
C GLY A 227 -10.81 4.55 -24.65
N TYR A 228 -10.12 4.78 -23.53
CA TYR A 228 -10.73 5.11 -22.24
C TYR A 228 -10.52 6.59 -21.89
N ASP A 229 -11.49 7.19 -21.20
CA ASP A 229 -11.39 8.57 -20.71
C ASP A 229 -10.35 8.71 -19.61
N VAL A 230 -10.25 7.68 -18.77
CA VAL A 230 -9.30 7.60 -17.66
C VAL A 230 -8.67 6.22 -17.64
N VAL A 231 -7.35 6.17 -17.54
CA VAL A 231 -6.58 4.94 -17.37
C VAL A 231 -5.73 5.04 -16.10
N ILE A 232 -5.85 4.04 -15.21
CA ILE A 232 -5.13 4.00 -13.93
C ILE A 232 -4.32 2.70 -13.86
N PRO A 233 -3.03 2.72 -14.22
CA PRO A 233 -2.17 1.56 -14.05
C PRO A 233 -1.79 1.39 -12.57
N CYS A 234 -2.04 0.18 -12.04
CA CYS A 234 -1.68 -0.26 -10.69
C CYS A 234 -0.54 -1.29 -10.70
N LEU A 235 0.21 -1.33 -11.78
CA LEU A 235 1.37 -2.20 -11.99
C LEU A 235 2.65 -1.37 -11.95
N LEU A 236 3.73 -1.98 -11.49
CA LEU A 236 5.06 -1.36 -11.41
C LEU A 236 6.06 -1.98 -12.41
N GLU A 237 5.61 -2.94 -13.23
CA GLU A 237 6.46 -3.74 -14.11
C GLU A 237 6.31 -3.32 -15.58
N GLY A 238 7.41 -3.36 -16.32
CA GLY A 238 7.45 -3.13 -17.77
C GLY A 238 7.13 -1.68 -18.19
N ASP A 239 6.75 -1.52 -19.44
CA ASP A 239 6.35 -0.24 -20.03
C ASP A 239 4.89 0.13 -19.71
N CYS A 240 4.49 -0.04 -18.43
CA CYS A 240 3.11 0.20 -17.98
C CYS A 240 2.60 1.62 -18.30
N VAL A 241 3.49 2.59 -18.40
CA VAL A 241 3.17 3.97 -18.80
C VAL A 241 2.78 4.02 -20.28
N VAL A 242 3.57 3.41 -21.14
CA VAL A 242 3.34 3.38 -22.60
C VAL A 242 2.05 2.60 -22.90
N ASP A 243 1.85 1.48 -22.23
CA ASP A 243 0.62 0.67 -22.35
C ASP A 243 -0.61 1.46 -21.89
N ALA A 244 -0.54 2.14 -20.74
CA ALA A 244 -1.63 2.98 -20.26
C ALA A 244 -1.97 4.14 -21.20
N ILE A 245 -0.95 4.79 -21.80
CA ILE A 245 -1.15 5.83 -22.81
C ILE A 245 -1.83 5.23 -24.04
N SER A 246 -1.41 4.04 -24.49
CA SER A 246 -2.00 3.36 -25.66
C SER A 246 -3.46 2.97 -25.45
N CYS A 247 -3.88 2.72 -24.21
CA CYS A 247 -5.28 2.44 -23.86
C CYS A 247 -6.12 3.72 -23.73
N CYS A 248 -5.48 4.89 -23.59
CA CYS A 248 -6.15 6.15 -23.34
C CYS A 248 -6.63 6.78 -24.65
N ARG A 249 -7.86 7.31 -24.68
CA ARG A 249 -8.34 8.07 -25.84
C ARG A 249 -7.64 9.43 -25.98
N ILE A 250 -7.72 10.05 -27.16
CA ILE A 250 -7.27 11.44 -27.36
C ILE A 250 -8.03 12.35 -26.39
N GLY A 251 -7.29 13.17 -25.65
CA GLY A 251 -7.86 14.06 -24.62
C GLY A 251 -8.28 13.36 -23.34
N GLY A 252 -7.99 12.06 -23.18
CA GLY A 252 -8.17 11.32 -21.95
C GLY A 252 -7.05 11.59 -20.94
N LYS A 253 -7.10 10.94 -19.79
CA LYS A 253 -6.19 11.13 -18.67
C LYS A 253 -5.58 9.78 -18.23
N VAL A 254 -4.27 9.76 -18.06
CA VAL A 254 -3.57 8.66 -17.38
C VAL A 254 -3.19 9.12 -15.99
N VAL A 255 -3.61 8.38 -14.97
CA VAL A 255 -3.29 8.65 -13.56
C VAL A 255 -2.35 7.56 -13.06
N MET A 256 -1.09 7.90 -12.93
CA MET A 256 -0.06 6.97 -12.45
C MET A 256 -0.25 6.68 -10.97
N TYR A 257 -0.68 5.48 -10.66
CA TYR A 257 -0.80 4.96 -9.30
C TYR A 257 0.27 3.92 -9.05
N GLY A 258 1.23 4.25 -8.25
CA GLY A 258 2.37 3.40 -7.95
C GLY A 258 3.70 4.06 -8.30
N GLY A 259 4.79 3.48 -7.80
CA GLY A 259 6.13 3.94 -8.15
C GLY A 259 6.48 3.53 -9.59
N ILE A 260 7.15 4.42 -10.31
CA ILE A 260 7.77 4.07 -11.60
C ILE A 260 9.12 3.45 -11.25
N GLY A 261 9.32 2.16 -11.57
CA GLY A 261 10.63 1.52 -11.53
C GLY A 261 11.60 2.21 -12.48
N LYS A 262 12.89 2.17 -12.14
CA LYS A 262 13.93 2.59 -13.08
C LYS A 262 14.08 1.57 -14.18
#